data_e84bb82cb1e94a74c50a0a5df55c33b2
#
_entry.id   e84bb82cb1e94a74c50a0a5df55c33b2
#
_cell.length_a   1.000
_cell.length_b   1.000
_cell.length_c   1.000
_cell.angle_alpha   90.00
_cell.angle_beta   90.00
_cell.angle_gamma   90.00
#
_symmetry.space_group_name_H-M   'P 1'
#
loop_
_entity.id
_entity.type
_entity.pdbx_description
1 polymer ?
#
loop_
_entity_poly.entity_id
_entity_poly.type
_entity_poly.pdbx_seq_one_letter_code
_entity_poly.pdbx_strand_id
1 'polypeptide(L)'
;MLEILRIPGIAYRKVGENSKSNYALAAWAQKARLDSRTILTSPVNIDKLSSVLSDIRALTLEDPESFCPKLRQLLGECGIAIVFLPHISGSFLHGATFIEGNHIVIGLTVRGRDADRFWFSLFHELCHVIDGHIFNQDFTDDPEREAAADRFARDILIPVADYNAFIQTDCRSKEAIITFAKKIGIAPGIVVGRLQKENIIPYEWYHDLKVGYTISS
;
A
#
# COMPACT_ATOMS: atom_id res chain seq x y z
N MET A 1 -9.21 31.19 9.99
CA MET A 1 -8.11 30.97 9.01
C MET A 1 -7.56 29.52 9.04
N LEU A 2 -8.25 28.55 9.63
CA LEU A 2 -7.85 27.12 9.70
C LEU A 2 -8.75 26.19 8.84
N GLU A 3 -9.75 26.71 8.18
CA GLU A 3 -10.65 25.93 7.30
C GLU A 3 -10.07 25.59 5.93
N ILE A 4 -8.94 26.20 5.55
CA ILE A 4 -8.30 25.98 4.24
C ILE A 4 -7.57 24.62 4.17
N LEU A 5 -7.37 23.93 5.28
CA LEU A 5 -6.63 22.65 5.33
C LEU A 5 -7.54 21.41 5.31
N ARG A 6 -8.83 21.54 5.22
CA ARG A 6 -9.69 20.44 4.79
C ARG A 6 -9.56 20.32 3.27
N ILE A 7 -8.61 19.50 2.82
CA ILE A 7 -8.55 19.10 1.42
C ILE A 7 -9.73 18.13 1.23
N PRO A 8 -10.84 18.54 0.59
CA PRO A 8 -11.97 17.64 0.40
C PRO A 8 -11.52 16.46 -0.44
N GLY A 9 -11.87 15.25 -0.05
CA GLY A 9 -11.71 14.09 -0.89
C GLY A 9 -10.39 13.32 -0.76
N ILE A 10 -9.65 13.44 0.34
CA ILE A 10 -8.48 12.59 0.60
C ILE A 10 -8.80 11.61 1.73
N ALA A 11 -8.91 10.32 1.39
CA ALA A 11 -8.82 9.24 2.36
C ALA A 11 -7.34 9.04 2.71
N TYR A 12 -6.97 9.06 3.98
CA TYR A 12 -5.61 8.83 4.42
C TYR A 12 -5.57 8.15 5.79
N ARG A 13 -4.63 7.23 5.94
CA ARG A 13 -4.32 6.61 7.21
C ARG A 13 -3.40 7.52 8.02
N LYS A 14 -3.94 8.17 9.05
CA LYS A 14 -3.20 9.04 9.96
C LYS A 14 -2.77 8.29 11.21
N VAL A 15 -1.49 8.36 11.55
CA VAL A 15 -0.95 7.88 12.82
C VAL A 15 -0.54 9.09 13.66
N GLY A 16 -1.44 9.57 14.54
CA GLY A 16 -1.17 10.58 15.54
C GLY A 16 -1.64 12.01 15.20
N GLU A 17 -2.04 12.77 16.22
CA GLU A 17 -2.50 14.15 16.12
C GLU A 17 -1.42 15.16 16.52
N ASN A 18 -0.93 15.94 15.55
CA ASN A 18 -0.14 17.16 15.79
C ASN A 18 -0.39 18.18 14.67
N SER A 19 -0.50 19.45 14.99
CA SER A 19 -0.73 20.52 14.01
C SER A 19 0.34 20.59 12.89
N LYS A 20 1.60 20.27 13.20
CA LYS A 20 2.69 20.14 12.21
C LYS A 20 2.44 18.99 11.21
N SER A 21 1.74 17.96 11.61
CA SER A 21 1.32 16.84 10.78
C SER A 21 0.38 17.27 9.65
N ASN A 22 -0.51 18.24 9.88
CA ASN A 22 -1.49 18.66 8.88
C ASN A 22 -0.86 19.43 7.70
N TYR A 23 0.16 20.28 7.95
CA TYR A 23 0.89 20.97 6.88
C TYR A 23 1.74 20.01 6.05
N ALA A 24 2.43 19.07 6.70
CA ALA A 24 3.22 18.06 6.01
C ALA A 24 2.34 17.15 5.16
N LEU A 25 1.16 16.77 5.68
CA LEU A 25 0.16 16.00 4.95
C LEU A 25 -0.38 16.77 3.74
N ALA A 26 -0.74 18.04 3.92
CA ALA A 26 -1.24 18.88 2.83
C ALA A 26 -0.19 19.07 1.73
N ALA A 27 1.07 19.32 2.09
CA ALA A 27 2.17 19.45 1.14
C ALA A 27 2.41 18.15 0.37
N TRP A 28 2.38 17.01 1.07
CA TRP A 28 2.55 15.68 0.47
C TRP A 28 1.42 15.36 -0.52
N ALA A 29 0.17 15.59 -0.10
CA ALA A 29 -1.00 15.36 -0.95
C ALA A 29 -1.01 16.29 -2.18
N GLN A 30 -0.61 17.56 -2.00
CA GLN A 30 -0.48 18.51 -3.11
C GLN A 30 0.62 18.07 -4.10
N LYS A 31 1.73 17.57 -3.61
CA LYS A 31 2.79 17.01 -4.47
C LYS A 31 2.28 15.79 -5.24
N ALA A 32 1.60 14.86 -4.58
CA ALA A 32 0.97 13.71 -5.24
C ALA A 32 0.02 14.14 -6.35
N ARG A 33 -0.83 15.15 -6.09
CA ARG A 33 -1.77 15.72 -7.04
C ARG A 33 -1.07 16.32 -8.26
N LEU A 34 -0.02 17.10 -8.04
CA LEU A 34 0.74 17.73 -9.13
C LEU A 34 1.44 16.69 -10.01
N ASP A 35 2.08 15.70 -9.38
CA ASP A 35 2.80 14.65 -10.10
C ASP A 35 1.84 13.75 -10.89
N SER A 36 0.64 13.48 -10.36
CA SER A 36 -0.35 12.64 -11.03
C SER A 36 -0.86 13.23 -12.35
N ARG A 37 -0.83 14.56 -12.50
CA ARG A 37 -1.29 15.26 -13.72
C ARG A 37 -0.47 14.94 -14.96
N THR A 38 0.74 14.46 -14.80
CA THR A 38 1.61 14.05 -15.90
C THR A 38 1.46 12.56 -16.26
N ILE A 39 0.67 11.81 -15.48
CA ILE A 39 0.46 10.38 -15.69
C ILE A 39 -0.79 10.17 -16.53
N LEU A 40 -0.62 9.54 -17.69
CA LEU A 40 -1.74 9.16 -18.54
C LEU A 40 -2.44 7.94 -17.98
N THR A 41 -3.77 8.02 -17.87
CA THR A 41 -4.61 6.92 -17.40
C THR A 41 -5.79 6.69 -18.34
N SER A 42 -6.29 5.47 -18.38
CA SER A 42 -7.59 5.13 -18.96
C SER A 42 -8.73 5.68 -18.07
N PRO A 43 -9.99 5.66 -18.50
CA PRO A 43 -11.13 5.86 -17.61
C PRO A 43 -11.12 4.87 -16.44
N VAL A 44 -11.62 5.31 -15.28
CA VAL A 44 -11.70 4.47 -14.07
C VAL A 44 -12.52 3.22 -14.33
N ASN A 45 -11.96 2.05 -14.03
CA ASN A 45 -12.59 0.75 -14.20
C ASN A 45 -12.23 -0.18 -13.02
N ILE A 46 -13.18 -0.30 -12.09
CA ILE A 46 -13.00 -1.10 -10.86
C ILE A 46 -13.01 -2.61 -11.14
N ASP A 47 -13.81 -3.05 -12.11
CA ASP A 47 -13.85 -4.47 -12.48
C ASP A 47 -12.50 -4.92 -13.07
N LYS A 48 -11.90 -4.06 -13.92
CA LYS A 48 -10.56 -4.29 -14.43
C LYS A 48 -9.53 -4.31 -13.31
N LEU A 49 -9.61 -3.38 -12.36
CA LEU A 49 -8.73 -3.36 -11.20
C LEU A 49 -8.79 -4.68 -10.42
N SER A 50 -10.00 -5.16 -10.14
CA SER A 50 -10.20 -6.44 -9.45
C SER A 50 -9.59 -7.62 -10.20
N SER A 51 -9.63 -7.60 -11.53
CA SER A 51 -9.06 -8.68 -12.38
C SER A 51 -7.54 -8.71 -12.42
N VAL A 52 -6.85 -7.59 -12.18
CA VAL A 52 -5.38 -7.50 -12.26
C VAL A 52 -4.68 -7.57 -10.89
N LEU A 53 -5.42 -7.76 -9.80
CA LEU A 53 -4.83 -7.83 -8.44
C LEU A 53 -3.79 -8.95 -8.30
N SER A 54 -4.03 -10.10 -8.94
CA SER A 54 -3.07 -11.21 -8.95
C SER A 54 -1.77 -10.85 -9.67
N ASP A 55 -1.87 -10.10 -10.76
CA ASP A 55 -0.71 -9.66 -11.53
C ASP A 55 0.11 -8.62 -10.72
N ILE A 56 -0.60 -7.67 -10.08
CA ILE A 56 0.04 -6.72 -9.16
C ILE A 56 0.74 -7.45 -8.01
N ARG A 57 0.10 -8.49 -7.45
CA ARG A 57 0.69 -9.30 -6.38
C ARG A 57 1.96 -10.02 -6.83
N ALA A 58 1.99 -10.54 -8.05
CA ALA A 58 3.17 -11.21 -8.59
C ALA A 58 4.39 -10.28 -8.72
N LEU A 59 4.18 -8.97 -8.88
CA LEU A 59 5.25 -7.98 -8.92
C LEU A 59 6.06 -7.88 -7.62
N THR A 60 5.58 -8.43 -6.51
CA THR A 60 6.33 -8.50 -5.25
C THR A 60 7.65 -9.26 -5.37
N LEU A 61 7.80 -10.10 -6.40
CA LEU A 61 9.00 -10.89 -6.69
C LEU A 61 10.04 -10.14 -7.52
N GLU A 62 9.68 -8.98 -8.05
CA GLU A 62 10.53 -8.21 -8.95
C GLU A 62 11.24 -7.07 -8.20
N ASP A 63 12.37 -6.62 -8.76
CA ASP A 63 13.06 -5.42 -8.27
C ASP A 63 12.31 -4.13 -8.68
N PRO A 64 12.58 -2.98 -8.02
CA PRO A 64 11.89 -1.72 -8.30
C PRO A 64 12.04 -1.22 -9.75
N GLU A 65 13.17 -1.47 -10.40
CA GLU A 65 13.39 -1.03 -11.80
C GLU A 65 12.45 -1.78 -12.74
N SER A 66 12.15 -3.04 -12.42
CA SER A 66 11.25 -3.91 -13.20
C SER A 66 9.78 -3.69 -12.83
N PHE A 67 9.44 -3.67 -11.54
CA PHE A 67 8.03 -3.62 -11.14
C PHE A 67 7.40 -2.23 -11.23
N CYS A 68 8.13 -1.13 -11.00
CA CYS A 68 7.54 0.21 -11.00
C CYS A 68 6.88 0.58 -12.34
N PRO A 69 7.51 0.39 -13.51
CA PRO A 69 6.86 0.66 -14.79
C PRO A 69 5.65 -0.25 -15.05
N LYS A 70 5.73 -1.54 -14.71
CA LYS A 70 4.62 -2.49 -14.86
C LYS A 70 3.44 -2.12 -13.96
N LEU A 71 3.70 -1.78 -12.71
CA LEU A 71 2.69 -1.35 -11.75
C LEU A 71 1.98 -0.07 -12.23
N ARG A 72 2.74 0.92 -12.73
CA ARG A 72 2.17 2.13 -13.32
C ARG A 72 1.28 1.82 -14.52
N GLN A 73 1.71 0.91 -15.38
CA GLN A 73 0.92 0.49 -16.54
C GLN A 73 -0.39 -0.19 -16.10
N LEU A 74 -0.31 -1.24 -15.26
CA LEU A 74 -1.48 -2.00 -14.81
C LEU A 74 -2.51 -1.07 -14.14
N LEU A 75 -2.07 -0.20 -13.23
CA LEU A 75 -2.95 0.73 -12.55
C LEU A 75 -3.45 1.85 -13.49
N GLY A 76 -2.60 2.38 -14.37
CA GLY A 76 -2.99 3.38 -15.37
C GLY A 76 -4.08 2.88 -16.31
N GLU A 77 -4.04 1.61 -16.70
CA GLU A 77 -5.08 0.98 -17.49
C GLU A 77 -6.41 0.79 -16.73
N CYS A 78 -6.38 0.87 -15.39
CA CYS A 78 -7.56 0.86 -14.52
C CYS A 78 -8.06 2.28 -14.16
N GLY A 79 -7.43 3.34 -14.67
CA GLY A 79 -7.78 4.73 -14.34
C GLY A 79 -7.14 5.26 -13.06
N ILE A 80 -6.05 4.63 -12.61
CA ILE A 80 -5.35 4.96 -11.36
C ILE A 80 -3.94 5.46 -11.67
N ALA A 81 -3.65 6.70 -11.28
CA ALA A 81 -2.31 7.27 -11.31
C ALA A 81 -1.58 6.94 -9.99
N ILE A 82 -0.55 6.08 -10.04
CA ILE A 82 0.28 5.82 -8.87
C ILE A 82 1.49 6.75 -8.84
N VAL A 83 1.70 7.40 -7.69
CA VAL A 83 2.79 8.35 -7.45
C VAL A 83 3.62 7.87 -6.25
N PHE A 84 4.93 7.77 -6.44
CA PHE A 84 5.87 7.44 -5.37
C PHE A 84 6.50 8.73 -4.85
N LEU A 85 6.29 9.00 -3.56
CA LEU A 85 6.77 10.24 -2.94
C LEU A 85 7.73 9.95 -1.79
N PRO A 86 8.75 10.78 -1.60
CA PRO A 86 9.60 10.68 -0.44
C PRO A 86 8.77 10.91 0.84
N HIS A 87 9.19 10.28 1.93
CA HIS A 87 8.60 10.54 3.23
C HIS A 87 8.88 11.98 3.67
N ILE A 88 7.81 12.73 3.96
CA ILE A 88 7.92 14.05 4.58
C ILE A 88 7.85 13.87 6.10
N SER A 89 8.86 14.34 6.81
CA SER A 89 8.90 14.27 8.27
C SER A 89 7.66 14.91 8.88
N GLY A 90 6.98 14.19 9.77
CA GLY A 90 5.74 14.64 10.40
C GLY A 90 4.45 14.31 9.63
N SER A 91 4.50 13.76 8.40
CA SER A 91 3.28 13.37 7.67
C SER A 91 2.64 12.11 8.22
N PHE A 92 3.42 11.21 8.82
CA PHE A 92 2.99 9.89 9.33
C PHE A 92 2.20 9.04 8.32
N LEU A 93 2.27 9.37 7.03
CA LEU A 93 1.59 8.66 5.95
C LEU A 93 2.40 7.47 5.44
N HIS A 94 1.71 6.40 5.09
CA HIS A 94 2.21 5.30 4.29
C HIS A 94 1.65 5.36 2.87
N GLY A 95 0.39 5.77 2.72
CA GLY A 95 -0.30 5.98 1.47
C GLY A 95 -1.44 6.95 1.63
N ALA A 96 -2.01 7.40 0.52
CA ALA A 96 -3.26 8.13 0.46
C ALA A 96 -3.89 7.98 -0.92
N THR A 97 -5.22 7.86 -0.95
CA THR A 97 -6.01 7.74 -2.16
C THR A 97 -7.02 8.88 -2.26
N PHE A 98 -7.12 9.49 -3.43
CA PHE A 98 -8.06 10.58 -3.69
C PHE A 98 -8.39 10.69 -5.18
N ILE A 99 -9.43 11.48 -5.52
CA ILE A 99 -9.83 11.75 -6.89
C ILE A 99 -9.20 13.07 -7.35
N GLU A 100 -8.59 13.07 -8.54
CA GLU A 100 -8.12 14.26 -9.23
C GLU A 100 -8.70 14.28 -10.65
N GLY A 101 -9.62 15.22 -10.90
CA GLY A 101 -10.32 15.29 -12.18
C GLY A 101 -11.14 14.03 -12.46
N ASN A 102 -10.74 13.27 -13.48
CA ASN A 102 -11.42 12.05 -13.93
C ASN A 102 -10.64 10.75 -13.65
N HIS A 103 -9.60 10.80 -12.83
CA HIS A 103 -8.81 9.64 -12.45
C HIS A 103 -8.61 9.57 -10.93
N ILE A 104 -8.23 8.38 -10.46
CA ILE A 104 -7.89 8.13 -9.07
C ILE A 104 -6.38 8.31 -8.91
N VAL A 105 -5.95 8.93 -7.82
CA VAL A 105 -4.55 9.05 -7.45
C VAL A 105 -4.29 8.19 -6.22
N ILE A 106 -3.30 7.32 -6.32
CA ILE A 106 -2.72 6.62 -5.17
C ILE A 106 -1.31 7.16 -4.98
N GLY A 107 -1.09 7.88 -3.90
CA GLY A 107 0.23 8.29 -3.47
C GLY A 107 0.79 7.29 -2.46
N LEU A 108 2.01 6.82 -2.65
CA LEU A 108 2.70 5.94 -1.70
C LEU A 108 4.04 6.53 -1.27
N THR A 109 4.38 6.34 0.00
CA THR A 109 5.70 6.71 0.53
C THR A 109 6.44 5.48 1.04
N VAL A 110 7.75 5.45 0.81
CA VAL A 110 8.63 4.37 1.30
C VAL A 110 9.21 4.78 2.67
N ARG A 111 8.31 4.89 3.67
CA ARG A 111 8.72 5.14 5.05
C ARG A 111 9.31 3.87 5.65
N GLY A 112 10.53 3.96 6.19
CA GLY A 112 11.22 2.82 6.81
C GLY A 112 11.93 1.91 5.81
N ARG A 113 11.80 2.16 4.50
CA ARG A 113 12.41 1.40 3.40
C ARG A 113 11.94 -0.07 3.26
N ASP A 114 10.97 -0.51 4.05
CA ASP A 114 10.54 -1.92 4.07
C ASP A 114 9.59 -2.23 2.90
N ALA A 115 9.98 -3.15 2.02
CA ALA A 115 9.19 -3.60 0.89
C ALA A 115 7.84 -4.22 1.30
N ASP A 116 7.81 -4.96 2.41
CA ASP A 116 6.57 -5.55 2.95
C ASP A 116 5.54 -4.47 3.32
N ARG A 117 5.97 -3.35 3.92
CA ARG A 117 5.10 -2.22 4.22
C ARG A 117 4.61 -1.50 2.98
N PHE A 118 5.48 -1.37 1.96
CA PHE A 118 5.10 -0.78 0.68
C PHE A 118 3.96 -1.56 0.02
N TRP A 119 4.12 -2.88 -0.12
CA TRP A 119 3.12 -3.73 -0.75
C TRP A 119 1.83 -3.81 0.08
N PHE A 120 1.94 -3.89 1.41
CA PHE A 120 0.78 -3.84 2.29
C PHE A 120 0.00 -2.53 2.11
N SER A 121 0.70 -1.39 2.11
CA SER A 121 0.06 -0.07 1.93
C SER A 121 -0.58 0.05 0.56
N LEU A 122 0.05 -0.45 -0.51
CA LEU A 122 -0.55 -0.45 -1.84
C LEU A 122 -1.89 -1.21 -1.84
N PHE A 123 -1.92 -2.44 -1.34
CA PHE A 123 -3.17 -3.23 -1.34
C PHE A 123 -4.22 -2.66 -0.39
N HIS A 124 -3.82 -2.02 0.70
CA HIS A 124 -4.72 -1.26 1.57
C HIS A 124 -5.42 -0.12 0.82
N GLU A 125 -4.66 0.70 0.09
CA GLU A 125 -5.21 1.78 -0.73
C GLU A 125 -6.09 1.25 -1.88
N LEU A 126 -5.71 0.13 -2.51
CA LEU A 126 -6.52 -0.51 -3.55
C LEU A 126 -7.87 -1.00 -3.01
N CYS A 127 -7.95 -1.45 -1.75
CA CYS A 127 -9.21 -1.78 -1.11
C CYS A 127 -10.15 -0.58 -1.05
N HIS A 128 -9.66 0.58 -0.64
CA HIS A 128 -10.48 1.81 -0.60
C HIS A 128 -11.02 2.20 -1.98
N VAL A 129 -10.28 1.91 -3.05
CA VAL A 129 -10.75 2.12 -4.43
C VAL A 129 -11.84 1.12 -4.78
N ILE A 130 -11.62 -0.18 -4.52
CA ILE A 130 -12.54 -1.27 -4.88
C ILE A 130 -13.87 -1.13 -4.13
N ASP A 131 -13.82 -0.84 -2.84
CA ASP A 131 -15.00 -0.68 -2.00
C ASP A 131 -15.72 0.67 -2.21
N GLY A 132 -15.19 1.52 -3.09
CA GLY A 132 -15.78 2.79 -3.44
C GLY A 132 -15.74 3.85 -2.32
N HIS A 133 -14.94 3.64 -1.29
CA HIS A 133 -14.83 4.56 -0.16
C HIS A 133 -14.42 5.98 -0.58
N ILE A 134 -13.61 6.08 -1.64
CA ILE A 134 -13.14 7.35 -2.19
C ILE A 134 -14.23 8.18 -2.88
N PHE A 135 -15.35 7.57 -3.25
CA PHE A 135 -16.47 8.25 -3.91
C PHE A 135 -17.51 8.81 -2.92
N ASN A 136 -17.42 8.40 -1.65
CA ASN A 136 -18.30 8.88 -0.60
C ASN A 136 -17.74 10.17 0.03
N GLN A 137 -18.55 11.20 0.15
CA GLN A 137 -18.12 12.50 0.72
C GLN A 137 -17.91 12.47 2.23
N ASP A 138 -18.30 11.39 2.92
CA ASP A 138 -18.11 11.20 4.35
C ASP A 138 -16.72 10.60 4.63
N PHE A 139 -15.71 11.46 4.56
CA PHE A 139 -14.33 11.12 4.96
C PHE A 139 -14.17 11.11 6.49
N THR A 140 -14.97 10.32 7.17
CA THR A 140 -14.73 10.01 8.58
C THR A 140 -13.72 8.87 8.64
N ASP A 141 -12.71 9.00 9.52
CA ASP A 141 -11.86 7.87 9.93
C ASP A 141 -12.80 6.80 10.50
N ASP A 142 -13.24 5.88 9.65
CA ASP A 142 -14.10 4.77 10.05
C ASP A 142 -13.20 3.56 10.38
N PRO A 143 -13.07 3.22 11.68
CA PRO A 143 -12.20 2.12 12.09
C PRO A 143 -12.57 0.77 11.46
N GLU A 144 -13.85 0.57 11.09
CA GLU A 144 -14.29 -0.68 10.47
C GLU A 144 -13.82 -0.77 9.01
N ARG A 145 -13.85 0.36 8.28
CA ARG A 145 -13.32 0.45 6.90
C ARG A 145 -11.81 0.26 6.88
N GLU A 146 -11.09 0.90 7.81
CA GLU A 146 -9.63 0.72 7.93
C GLU A 146 -9.27 -0.73 8.26
N ALA A 147 -10.01 -1.35 9.19
CA ALA A 147 -9.80 -2.75 9.52
C ALA A 147 -10.15 -3.69 8.34
N ALA A 148 -11.12 -3.33 7.51
CA ALA A 148 -11.46 -4.08 6.30
C ALA A 148 -10.34 -3.97 5.26
N ALA A 149 -9.79 -2.77 5.03
CA ALA A 149 -8.67 -2.55 4.13
C ALA A 149 -7.40 -3.27 4.61
N ASP A 150 -7.12 -3.25 5.92
CA ASP A 150 -6.01 -4.02 6.51
C ASP A 150 -6.20 -5.54 6.31
N ARG A 151 -7.42 -6.05 6.49
CA ARG A 151 -7.74 -7.47 6.22
C ARG A 151 -7.55 -7.82 4.74
N PHE A 152 -8.09 -7.00 3.84
CA PHE A 152 -7.96 -7.19 2.40
C PHE A 152 -6.48 -7.25 1.99
N ALA A 153 -5.67 -6.25 2.39
CA ALA A 153 -4.24 -6.20 2.06
C ALA A 153 -3.50 -7.44 2.57
N ARG A 154 -3.78 -7.85 3.80
CA ARG A 154 -3.20 -9.04 4.41
C ARG A 154 -3.55 -10.32 3.65
N ASP A 155 -4.82 -10.49 3.29
CA ASP A 155 -5.35 -11.74 2.76
C ASP A 155 -5.10 -11.89 1.25
N ILE A 156 -5.00 -10.78 0.51
CA ILE A 156 -4.57 -10.80 -0.89
C ILE A 156 -3.07 -11.12 -1.02
N LEU A 157 -2.23 -10.55 -0.15
CA LEU A 157 -0.80 -10.84 -0.14
C LEU A 157 -0.52 -12.28 0.27
N ILE A 158 -1.15 -12.76 1.34
CA ILE A 158 -0.96 -14.12 1.84
C ILE A 158 -2.34 -14.76 2.06
N PRO A 159 -2.80 -15.64 1.15
CA PRO A 159 -4.11 -16.28 1.25
C PRO A 159 -4.33 -16.94 2.60
N VAL A 160 -5.50 -16.73 3.20
CA VAL A 160 -5.83 -17.14 4.56
C VAL A 160 -5.64 -18.64 4.76
N ALA A 161 -6.09 -19.48 3.81
CA ALA A 161 -5.97 -20.92 3.89
C ALA A 161 -4.52 -21.39 3.95
N ASP A 162 -3.67 -20.83 3.05
CA ASP A 162 -2.23 -21.16 3.01
C ASP A 162 -1.52 -20.67 4.28
N TYR A 163 -1.86 -19.48 4.75
CA TYR A 163 -1.28 -18.93 5.99
C TYR A 163 -1.63 -19.80 7.19
N ASN A 164 -2.89 -20.16 7.38
CA ASN A 164 -3.33 -21.00 8.48
C ASN A 164 -2.64 -22.38 8.46
N ALA A 165 -2.51 -22.99 7.28
CA ALA A 165 -1.78 -24.23 7.11
C ALA A 165 -0.31 -24.06 7.50
N PHE A 166 0.34 -22.95 7.10
CA PHE A 166 1.72 -22.65 7.47
C PHE A 166 1.88 -22.47 8.99
N ILE A 167 0.97 -21.73 9.63
CA ILE A 167 1.00 -21.50 11.09
C ILE A 167 0.84 -22.80 11.88
N GLN A 168 0.02 -23.73 11.39
CA GLN A 168 -0.18 -25.04 12.04
C GLN A 168 1.07 -25.93 12.02
N THR A 169 2.01 -25.71 11.09
CA THR A 169 3.27 -26.51 11.07
C THR A 169 4.18 -26.24 12.25
N ASP A 170 3.96 -25.15 12.98
CA ASP A 170 4.84 -24.63 14.05
C ASP A 170 6.31 -24.41 13.65
N CYS A 171 6.63 -24.54 12.37
CA CYS A 171 7.96 -24.32 11.85
C CYS A 171 8.14 -22.87 11.39
N ARG A 172 9.04 -22.16 12.09
CA ARG A 172 9.33 -20.73 11.84
C ARG A 172 10.78 -20.52 11.39
N SER A 173 11.43 -21.57 10.86
CA SER A 173 12.79 -21.43 10.35
C SER A 173 12.83 -20.58 9.10
N LYS A 174 13.99 -20.02 8.80
CA LYS A 174 14.22 -19.21 7.60
C LYS A 174 13.86 -19.98 6.33
N GLU A 175 14.25 -21.24 6.26
CA GLU A 175 14.01 -22.15 5.13
C GLU A 175 12.51 -22.43 4.95
N ALA A 176 11.78 -22.60 6.06
CA ALA A 176 10.32 -22.80 6.01
C ALA A 176 9.60 -21.56 5.47
N ILE A 177 10.02 -20.36 5.91
CA ILE A 177 9.48 -19.09 5.42
C ILE A 177 9.75 -18.92 3.91
N ILE A 178 10.98 -19.17 3.47
CA ILE A 178 11.35 -19.08 2.04
C ILE A 178 10.53 -20.08 1.21
N THR A 179 10.43 -21.33 1.68
CA THR A 179 9.67 -22.38 0.99
C THR A 179 8.19 -22.03 0.89
N PHE A 180 7.61 -21.51 1.98
CA PHE A 180 6.23 -21.07 2.00
C PHE A 180 6.00 -19.88 1.06
N ALA A 181 6.83 -18.84 1.11
CA ALA A 181 6.75 -17.68 0.23
C ALA A 181 6.83 -18.08 -1.25
N LYS A 182 7.76 -18.99 -1.59
CA LYS A 182 7.89 -19.56 -2.94
C LYS A 182 6.63 -20.32 -3.37
N LYS A 183 6.06 -21.14 -2.47
CA LYS A 183 4.82 -21.89 -2.74
C LYS A 183 3.67 -20.97 -3.12
N ILE A 184 3.50 -19.86 -2.40
CA ILE A 184 2.39 -18.92 -2.63
C ILE A 184 2.74 -17.80 -3.62
N GLY A 185 3.97 -17.75 -4.14
CA GLY A 185 4.39 -16.80 -5.18
C GLY A 185 4.48 -15.35 -4.71
N ILE A 186 5.18 -15.09 -3.59
CA ILE A 186 5.48 -13.74 -3.08
C ILE A 186 6.91 -13.63 -2.55
N ALA A 187 7.38 -12.39 -2.34
CA ALA A 187 8.67 -12.16 -1.68
C ALA A 187 8.64 -12.64 -0.21
N PRO A 188 9.68 -13.35 0.26
CA PRO A 188 9.72 -13.90 1.62
C PRO A 188 9.68 -12.81 2.70
N GLY A 189 10.17 -11.60 2.43
CA GLY A 189 10.09 -10.48 3.36
C GLY A 189 8.65 -10.08 3.74
N ILE A 190 7.68 -10.32 2.85
CA ILE A 190 6.25 -10.07 3.14
C ILE A 190 5.74 -11.07 4.19
N VAL A 191 6.15 -12.34 4.10
CA VAL A 191 5.81 -13.36 5.11
C VAL A 191 6.44 -12.99 6.45
N VAL A 192 7.73 -12.60 6.45
CA VAL A 192 8.42 -12.13 7.67
C VAL A 192 7.68 -10.95 8.29
N GLY A 193 7.32 -9.94 7.49
CA GLY A 193 6.61 -8.76 7.97
C GLY A 193 5.27 -9.10 8.62
N ARG A 194 4.50 -10.05 8.06
CA ARG A 194 3.25 -10.53 8.66
C ARG A 194 3.48 -11.26 9.98
N LEU A 195 4.43 -12.19 10.03
CA LEU A 195 4.75 -12.94 11.25
C LEU A 195 5.22 -12.03 12.38
N GLN A 196 6.03 -10.99 12.06
CA GLN A 196 6.46 -9.96 13.00
C GLN A 196 5.29 -9.11 13.50
N LYS A 197 4.40 -8.68 12.60
CA LYS A 197 3.23 -7.86 12.94
C LYS A 197 2.25 -8.60 13.84
N GLU A 198 2.13 -9.92 13.67
CA GLU A 198 1.28 -10.80 14.48
C GLU A 198 2.00 -11.32 15.74
N ASN A 199 3.22 -10.85 16.05
CA ASN A 199 4.06 -11.27 17.18
C ASN A 199 4.35 -12.78 17.23
N ILE A 200 4.39 -13.45 16.07
CA ILE A 200 4.70 -14.87 15.95
C ILE A 200 6.21 -15.10 15.96
N ILE A 201 6.95 -14.13 15.40
CA ILE A 201 8.42 -14.08 15.48
C ILE A 201 8.87 -12.70 15.98
N PRO A 202 10.04 -12.62 16.66
CA PRO A 202 10.63 -11.34 17.05
C PRO A 202 10.95 -10.44 15.84
N TYR A 203 10.91 -9.13 16.04
CA TYR A 203 11.22 -8.14 14.98
C TYR A 203 12.67 -8.22 14.50
N GLU A 204 13.57 -8.72 15.32
CA GLU A 204 14.99 -8.87 15.03
C GLU A 204 15.30 -10.05 14.08
N TRP A 205 14.34 -10.96 13.88
CA TRP A 205 14.57 -12.17 13.09
C TRP A 205 14.40 -11.90 11.59
N TYR A 206 15.28 -12.51 10.80
CA TYR A 206 15.20 -12.60 9.33
C TYR A 206 15.18 -11.28 8.58
N HIS A 207 15.88 -10.25 9.10
CA HIS A 207 16.03 -8.97 8.39
C HIS A 207 16.65 -9.13 7.01
N ASP A 208 17.49 -10.13 6.83
CA ASP A 208 18.14 -10.46 5.56
C ASP A 208 17.17 -11.00 4.49
N LEU A 209 15.94 -11.37 4.86
CA LEU A 209 14.85 -11.70 3.94
C LEU A 209 14.03 -10.46 3.54
N LYS A 210 14.19 -9.36 4.24
CA LYS A 210 13.46 -8.11 3.95
C LYS A 210 14.28 -7.24 2.99
N VAL A 211 13.64 -6.86 1.90
CA VAL A 211 14.23 -5.95 0.92
C VAL A 211 13.84 -4.52 1.27
N GLY A 212 14.79 -3.60 1.10
CA GLY A 212 14.54 -2.17 1.28
C GLY A 212 14.36 -1.45 -0.05
N TYR A 213 13.36 -0.56 -0.13
CA TYR A 213 13.17 0.34 -1.27
C TYR A 213 13.64 1.75 -0.95
N THR A 214 14.16 2.45 -1.95
CA THR A 214 14.50 3.87 -1.86
C THR A 214 13.91 4.59 -3.05
N ILE A 215 13.40 5.81 -2.84
CA ILE A 215 13.02 6.70 -3.92
C ILE A 215 14.22 7.60 -4.20
N SER A 216 14.83 7.44 -5.37
CA SER A 216 15.81 8.41 -5.88
C SER A 216 15.07 9.62 -6.44
N SER A 217 15.49 10.81 -6.02
CA SER A 217 15.01 12.10 -6.55
C SER A 217 15.56 12.36 -7.93
#